data_31e66ca14fb1aa898fb2efde1dfe33b8
#
_entry.id   31e66ca14fb1aa898fb2efde1dfe33b8
#
_cell.length_a   1.000
_cell.length_b   1.000
_cell.length_c   1.000
_cell.angle_alpha   90.00
_cell.angle_beta   90.00
_cell.angle_gamma   90.00
#
_symmetry.space_group_name_H-M   'P 1'
#
loop_
_entity.id
_entity.type
_entity.pdbx_description
1 polymer ?
#
loop_
_entity_poly.entity_id
_entity_poly.type
_entity_poly.pdbx_seq_one_letter_code
_entity_poly.pdbx_strand_id
1 'polypeptide(L)'
;MLKAMLGEAWLAMGANRLRTALTMLGMVIGVGAVVIMMAIGQGAQYAVQQTISTMGSNLFIVLSGSFTASGVRSGSAGAPSLNVADADSIAELDGVVHVAPTHQGRRQLVYGSQNWSANVVGTTPEYLDARAWTIASGAAFGDSDVRSATRVALLGKTTAQNLFGDEDPVGKT
;
A
#
# COMPACT_ATOMS: atom_id res chain seq x y z
N MET A 1 55.67 21.57 8.41
CA MET A 1 55.23 21.08 9.73
C MET A 1 54.23 19.92 9.59
N LEU A 2 53.14 20.00 8.83
CA LEU A 2 52.13 18.92 8.75
C LEU A 2 52.69 17.57 8.25
N LYS A 3 53.59 17.58 7.25
CA LYS A 3 54.21 16.35 6.73
C LYS A 3 55.12 15.65 7.74
N ALA A 4 55.85 16.45 8.58
CA ALA A 4 56.69 15.87 9.63
C ALA A 4 55.84 15.24 10.75
N MET A 5 54.77 15.89 11.17
CA MET A 5 53.82 15.33 12.16
C MET A 5 53.12 14.04 11.68
N LEU A 6 52.75 13.98 10.39
CA LEU A 6 52.18 12.77 9.79
C LEU A 6 53.20 11.63 9.74
N GLY A 7 54.48 11.92 9.46
CA GLY A 7 55.53 10.88 9.46
C GLY A 7 55.81 10.31 10.84
N GLU A 8 55.85 11.17 11.88
CA GLU A 8 56.03 10.75 13.29
C GLU A 8 54.83 9.94 13.79
N ALA A 9 53.58 10.32 13.40
CA ALA A 9 52.40 9.56 13.73
C ALA A 9 52.43 8.17 13.10
N TRP A 10 52.90 8.06 11.85
CA TRP A 10 53.02 6.76 11.17
C TRP A 10 54.07 5.84 11.83
N LEU A 11 55.23 6.39 12.23
CA LEU A 11 56.25 5.66 12.95
C LEU A 11 55.77 5.22 14.35
N ALA A 12 55.07 6.08 15.06
CA ALA A 12 54.49 5.76 16.38
C ALA A 12 53.46 4.61 16.30
N MET A 13 52.64 4.60 15.25
CA MET A 13 51.69 3.49 14.98
C MET A 13 52.45 2.16 14.70
N GLY A 14 53.58 2.20 14.04
CA GLY A 14 54.42 1.05 13.76
C GLY A 14 55.12 0.47 14.99
N ALA A 15 55.44 1.26 16.00
CA ALA A 15 56.16 0.85 17.22
C ALA A 15 55.32 -0.07 18.13
N ASN A 16 53.99 0.05 18.15
CA ASN A 16 53.05 -0.75 18.99
C ASN A 16 51.93 -1.33 18.14
N ARG A 17 52.22 -2.17 17.19
CA ARG A 17 51.30 -2.72 16.18
C ARG A 17 50.05 -3.36 16.78
N LEU A 18 50.19 -4.09 17.88
CA LEU A 18 49.03 -4.76 18.53
C LEU A 18 48.04 -3.75 19.13
N ARG A 19 48.52 -2.70 19.78
CA ARG A 19 47.69 -1.65 20.36
C ARG A 19 46.97 -0.87 19.27
N THR A 20 47.69 -0.51 18.21
CA THR A 20 47.15 0.20 17.06
C THR A 20 46.06 -0.65 16.36
N ALA A 21 46.31 -1.94 16.14
CA ALA A 21 45.33 -2.83 15.55
C ALA A 21 44.07 -2.98 16.40
N LEU A 22 44.22 -3.15 17.72
CA LEU A 22 43.09 -3.26 18.63
C LEU A 22 42.25 -1.96 18.70
N THR A 23 42.90 -0.80 18.72
CA THR A 23 42.17 0.49 18.72
C THR A 23 41.47 0.75 17.39
N MET A 24 42.13 0.45 16.26
CA MET A 24 41.49 0.53 14.93
C MET A 24 40.32 -0.45 14.80
N LEU A 25 40.49 -1.68 15.28
CA LEU A 25 39.41 -2.67 15.25
C LEU A 25 38.19 -2.19 16.05
N GLY A 26 38.43 -1.64 17.25
CA GLY A 26 37.34 -1.06 18.06
C GLY A 26 36.62 0.10 17.35
N MET A 27 37.38 0.99 16.69
CA MET A 27 36.79 2.09 15.92
C MET A 27 36.00 1.60 14.71
N VAL A 28 36.51 0.64 13.96
CA VAL A 28 35.80 0.04 12.79
C VAL A 28 34.52 -0.64 13.22
N ILE A 29 34.56 -1.43 14.31
CA ILE A 29 33.37 -2.07 14.84
C ILE A 29 32.37 -1.03 15.33
N GLY A 30 32.81 -0.02 16.09
CA GLY A 30 31.94 1.04 16.60
C GLY A 30 31.25 1.84 15.52
N VAL A 31 32.02 2.32 14.53
CA VAL A 31 31.46 3.06 13.40
C VAL A 31 30.59 2.15 12.53
N GLY A 32 31.03 0.92 12.26
CA GLY A 32 30.28 -0.07 11.49
C GLY A 32 28.92 -0.37 12.12
N ALA A 33 28.87 -0.56 13.45
CA ALA A 33 27.63 -0.79 14.16
C ALA A 33 26.64 0.39 14.02
N VAL A 34 27.12 1.62 14.14
CA VAL A 34 26.28 2.83 13.96
C VAL A 34 25.75 2.92 12.53
N VAL A 35 26.59 2.69 11.52
CA VAL A 35 26.18 2.73 10.13
C VAL A 35 25.10 1.66 9.82
N ILE A 36 25.30 0.44 10.33
CA ILE A 36 24.32 -0.64 10.17
C ILE A 36 22.99 -0.27 10.84
N MET A 37 23.04 0.26 12.06
CA MET A 37 21.84 0.69 12.78
C MET A 37 21.08 1.78 12.01
N MET A 38 21.78 2.76 11.48
CA MET A 38 21.17 3.81 10.64
C MET A 38 20.58 3.25 9.34
N ALA A 39 21.27 2.33 8.68
CA ALA A 39 20.78 1.70 7.46
C ALA A 39 19.50 0.89 7.70
N ILE A 40 19.44 0.12 8.79
CA ILE A 40 18.24 -0.62 9.19
C ILE A 40 17.09 0.35 9.51
N GLY A 41 17.37 1.42 10.26
CA GLY A 41 16.37 2.44 10.60
C GLY A 41 15.77 3.12 9.36
N GLN A 42 16.61 3.53 8.41
CA GLN A 42 16.18 4.12 7.14
C GLN A 42 15.41 3.12 6.28
N GLY A 43 15.86 1.87 6.22
CA GLY A 43 15.15 0.81 5.50
C GLY A 43 13.76 0.54 6.06
N ALA A 44 13.62 0.49 7.37
CA ALA A 44 12.33 0.32 8.03
C ALA A 44 11.41 1.53 7.78
N GLN A 45 11.94 2.76 7.88
CA GLN A 45 11.17 3.98 7.58
C GLN A 45 10.69 4.00 6.14
N TYR A 46 11.54 3.64 5.18
CA TYR A 46 11.17 3.54 3.77
C TYR A 46 10.06 2.50 3.53
N ALA A 47 10.17 1.33 4.14
CA ALA A 47 9.16 0.27 4.02
C ALA A 47 7.80 0.72 4.59
N VAL A 48 7.79 1.40 5.73
CA VAL A 48 6.56 1.97 6.32
C VAL A 48 5.97 3.03 5.40
N GLN A 49 6.80 3.93 4.88
CA GLN A 49 6.35 5.01 3.99
C GLN A 49 5.77 4.46 2.68
N GLN A 50 6.38 3.42 2.13
CA GLN A 50 5.84 2.73 0.95
C GLN A 50 4.50 2.05 1.25
N THR A 51 4.35 1.43 2.42
CA THR A 51 3.08 0.83 2.83
C THR A 51 1.98 1.89 2.96
N ILE A 52 2.28 3.04 3.58
CA ILE A 52 1.33 4.15 3.71
C ILE A 52 0.96 4.73 2.34
N SER A 53 1.92 4.90 1.44
CA SER A 53 1.66 5.43 0.10
C SER A 53 0.79 4.50 -0.76
N THR A 54 0.90 3.19 -0.58
CA THR A 54 0.05 2.21 -1.29
C THR A 54 -1.39 2.15 -0.75
N MET A 55 -1.62 2.62 0.47
CA MET A 55 -2.98 2.73 1.03
C MET A 55 -3.76 3.94 0.50
N GLY A 56 -3.13 4.83 -0.26
CA GLY A 56 -3.69 6.10 -0.73
C GLY A 56 -3.55 7.21 0.32
N SER A 57 -2.90 8.30 -0.04
CA SER A 57 -2.89 9.50 0.80
C SER A 57 -4.24 10.20 0.68
N ASN A 58 -4.78 10.68 1.80
CA ASN A 58 -6.03 11.44 1.87
C ASN A 58 -7.30 10.65 1.52
N LEU A 59 -7.33 9.33 1.78
CA LEU A 59 -8.52 8.51 1.60
C LEU A 59 -9.36 8.48 2.88
N PHE A 60 -10.61 8.91 2.78
CA PHE A 60 -11.63 8.74 3.82
C PHE A 60 -12.56 7.60 3.44
N ILE A 61 -12.81 6.68 4.37
CA ILE A 61 -13.76 5.59 4.18
C ILE A 61 -14.96 5.88 5.06
N VAL A 62 -16.10 6.15 4.43
CA VAL A 62 -17.39 6.36 5.12
C VAL A 62 -18.12 5.02 5.13
N LEU A 63 -18.40 4.52 6.31
CA LEU A 63 -19.10 3.26 6.50
C LEU A 63 -20.48 3.53 7.11
N SER A 64 -21.50 2.85 6.57
CA SER A 64 -22.78 2.79 7.27
C SER A 64 -22.58 1.96 8.54
N GLY A 65 -22.90 2.54 9.67
CA GLY A 65 -22.72 1.88 10.95
C GLY A 65 -23.72 2.34 11.98
N SER A 66 -23.95 1.51 12.98
CA SER A 66 -24.67 1.94 14.19
C SER A 66 -23.73 2.82 15.04
N PHE A 67 -24.10 4.04 15.31
CA PHE A 67 -23.42 4.81 16.32
C PHE A 67 -24.10 4.62 17.68
N THR A 68 -23.33 4.65 18.74
CA THR A 68 -23.84 4.50 20.10
C THR A 68 -24.17 5.88 20.66
N ALA A 69 -25.44 6.27 20.57
CA ALA A 69 -25.91 7.41 21.34
C ALA A 69 -26.36 6.91 22.73
N SER A 70 -25.80 7.48 23.78
CA SER A 70 -26.21 7.23 25.18
C SER A 70 -26.10 5.76 25.65
N GLY A 71 -25.10 5.01 25.20
CA GLY A 71 -24.83 3.65 25.73
C GLY A 71 -25.75 2.55 25.19
N VAL A 72 -26.72 2.86 24.36
CA VAL A 72 -27.58 1.87 23.69
C VAL A 72 -26.98 1.55 22.32
N ARG A 73 -26.55 0.32 22.12
CA ARG A 73 -26.14 -0.19 20.81
C ARG A 73 -27.38 -0.47 19.97
N SER A 74 -27.71 0.40 19.04
CA SER A 74 -28.63 0.03 17.95
C SER A 74 -27.90 -0.97 17.06
N GLY A 75 -28.38 -2.20 16.98
CA GLY A 75 -27.81 -3.20 16.08
C GLY A 75 -27.87 -2.74 14.62
N SER A 76 -27.08 -3.32 13.76
CA SER A 76 -26.98 -2.98 12.33
C SER A 76 -28.32 -3.01 11.56
N ALA A 77 -29.36 -3.58 12.12
CA ALA A 77 -30.71 -3.63 11.53
C ALA A 77 -31.50 -2.30 11.57
N GLY A 78 -30.99 -1.26 12.29
CA GLY A 78 -31.64 0.04 12.41
C GLY A 78 -30.75 1.23 11.99
N ALA A 79 -29.55 0.99 11.50
CA ALA A 79 -28.67 2.04 11.00
C ALA A 79 -29.13 2.48 9.60
N PRO A 80 -29.19 3.79 9.30
CA PRO A 80 -29.43 4.25 7.93
C PRO A 80 -28.35 3.67 7.01
N SER A 81 -28.77 3.00 5.94
CA SER A 81 -27.89 2.49 4.91
C SER A 81 -27.48 3.67 4.03
N LEU A 82 -26.18 3.80 3.76
CA LEU A 82 -25.70 4.73 2.74
C LEU A 82 -26.26 4.33 1.38
N ASN A 83 -26.64 5.32 0.59
CA ASN A 83 -27.14 5.16 -0.76
C ASN A 83 -26.31 5.99 -1.75
N VAL A 84 -26.56 5.85 -3.05
CA VAL A 84 -25.81 6.58 -4.09
C VAL A 84 -26.01 8.09 -3.99
N ALA A 85 -27.21 8.57 -3.60
CA ALA A 85 -27.45 9.99 -3.44
C ALA A 85 -26.65 10.61 -2.28
N ASP A 86 -26.30 9.82 -1.26
CA ASP A 86 -25.38 10.28 -0.21
C ASP A 86 -23.99 10.49 -0.77
N ALA A 87 -23.53 9.61 -1.69
CA ALA A 87 -22.25 9.78 -2.38
C ALA A 87 -22.23 11.04 -3.26
N ASP A 88 -23.32 11.32 -3.97
CA ASP A 88 -23.48 12.56 -4.76
C ASP A 88 -23.38 13.80 -3.86
N SER A 89 -24.06 13.78 -2.71
CA SER A 89 -24.00 14.87 -1.73
C SER A 89 -22.59 15.07 -1.15
N ILE A 90 -21.85 14.00 -0.94
CA ILE A 90 -20.45 14.07 -0.48
C ILE A 90 -19.54 14.65 -1.57
N ALA A 91 -19.82 14.35 -2.85
CA ALA A 91 -19.04 14.86 -3.98
C ALA A 91 -19.14 16.39 -4.12
N GLU A 92 -20.23 17.01 -3.63
CA GLU A 92 -20.43 18.46 -3.63
C GLU A 92 -19.64 19.19 -2.53
N LEU A 93 -19.05 18.46 -1.57
CA LEU A 93 -18.29 19.08 -0.47
C LEU A 93 -16.97 19.64 -0.95
N ASP A 94 -16.64 20.84 -0.47
CA ASP A 94 -15.35 21.47 -0.76
C ASP A 94 -14.19 20.64 -0.23
N GLY A 95 -13.16 20.44 -1.07
CA GLY A 95 -11.99 19.62 -0.76
C GLY A 95 -12.15 18.13 -1.09
N VAL A 96 -13.29 17.65 -1.56
CA VAL A 96 -13.50 16.30 -2.07
C VAL A 96 -13.19 16.28 -3.56
N VAL A 97 -12.25 15.42 -3.98
CA VAL A 97 -11.81 15.30 -5.38
C VAL A 97 -12.51 14.13 -6.08
N HIS A 98 -12.55 12.98 -5.43
CA HIS A 98 -13.16 11.76 -5.95
C HIS A 98 -14.05 11.12 -4.90
N VAL A 99 -15.20 10.63 -5.30
CA VAL A 99 -16.09 9.82 -4.47
C VAL A 99 -16.42 8.54 -5.23
N ALA A 100 -16.24 7.42 -4.58
CA ALA A 100 -16.50 6.12 -5.16
C ALA A 100 -17.38 5.30 -4.22
N PRO A 101 -18.69 5.19 -4.47
CA PRO A 101 -19.54 4.28 -3.74
C PRO A 101 -19.08 2.84 -3.96
N THR A 102 -19.06 2.05 -2.88
CA THR A 102 -18.62 0.67 -2.94
C THR A 102 -19.63 -0.27 -2.33
N HIS A 103 -19.87 -1.38 -3.01
CA HIS A 103 -20.56 -2.53 -2.46
C HIS A 103 -19.67 -3.75 -2.54
N GLN A 104 -19.38 -4.40 -1.42
CA GLN A 104 -18.40 -5.48 -1.40
C GLN A 104 -18.98 -6.75 -0.79
N GLY A 105 -18.51 -7.87 -1.28
CA GLY A 105 -18.89 -9.17 -0.75
C GLY A 105 -17.93 -10.27 -1.22
N ARG A 106 -17.81 -11.29 -0.39
CA ARG A 106 -17.01 -12.45 -0.73
C ARG A 106 -17.75 -13.33 -1.73
N ARG A 107 -17.09 -13.69 -2.81
CA ARG A 107 -17.64 -14.54 -3.87
C ARG A 107 -16.64 -15.60 -4.29
N GLN A 108 -17.17 -16.75 -4.73
CA GLN A 108 -16.38 -17.78 -5.39
C GLN A 108 -16.31 -17.43 -6.86
N LEU A 109 -15.10 -17.22 -7.37
CA LEU A 109 -14.83 -17.03 -8.78
C LEU A 109 -14.41 -18.36 -9.38
N VAL A 110 -14.83 -18.65 -10.60
CA VAL A 110 -14.57 -19.92 -11.29
C VAL A 110 -14.12 -19.61 -12.71
N TYR A 111 -13.03 -20.23 -13.13
CA TYR A 111 -12.58 -20.22 -14.52
C TYR A 111 -12.09 -21.63 -14.91
N GLY A 112 -12.78 -22.27 -15.86
CA GLY A 112 -12.52 -23.66 -16.22
C GLY A 112 -12.63 -24.60 -15.02
N SER A 113 -11.55 -25.27 -14.67
CA SER A 113 -11.46 -26.15 -13.50
C SER A 113 -10.93 -25.46 -12.24
N GLN A 114 -10.51 -24.21 -12.35
CA GLN A 114 -9.95 -23.44 -11.23
C GLN A 114 -11.04 -22.65 -10.51
N ASN A 115 -10.89 -22.52 -9.21
CA ASN A 115 -11.80 -21.70 -8.40
C ASN A 115 -10.99 -20.93 -7.33
N TRP A 116 -11.44 -19.72 -7.03
CA TRP A 116 -10.81 -18.86 -6.05
C TRP A 116 -11.84 -18.02 -5.30
N SER A 117 -11.76 -18.01 -3.97
CA SER A 117 -12.63 -17.15 -3.15
C SER A 117 -12.02 -15.79 -3.00
N ALA A 118 -12.65 -14.79 -3.59
CA ALA A 118 -12.18 -13.39 -3.57
C ALA A 118 -13.23 -12.44 -3.00
N ASN A 119 -12.77 -11.29 -2.52
CA ASN A 119 -13.65 -10.17 -2.22
C ASN A 119 -13.93 -9.42 -3.52
N VAL A 120 -15.19 -9.41 -3.94
CA VAL A 120 -15.65 -8.68 -5.12
C VAL A 120 -16.19 -7.33 -4.68
N VAL A 121 -15.72 -6.27 -5.30
CA VAL A 121 -16.11 -4.89 -5.03
C VAL A 121 -16.81 -4.34 -6.27
N GLY A 122 -18.10 -4.04 -6.15
CA GLY A 122 -18.82 -3.23 -7.14
C GLY A 122 -18.59 -1.76 -6.82
N THR A 123 -18.18 -0.99 -7.83
CA THR A 123 -17.80 0.42 -7.65
C THR A 123 -17.87 1.18 -8.98
N THR A 124 -17.54 2.46 -8.96
CA THR A 124 -17.44 3.35 -10.13
C THR A 124 -15.98 3.53 -10.57
N PRO A 125 -15.73 4.08 -11.77
CA PRO A 125 -14.37 4.30 -12.29
C PRO A 125 -13.48 5.12 -11.35
N GLU A 126 -14.05 6.09 -10.64
CA GLU A 126 -13.36 6.99 -9.70
C GLU A 126 -12.66 6.24 -8.56
N TYR A 127 -13.03 4.99 -8.34
CA TYR A 127 -12.39 4.15 -7.32
C TYR A 127 -10.90 3.92 -7.58
N LEU A 128 -10.51 3.80 -8.85
CA LEU A 128 -9.10 3.65 -9.22
C LEU A 128 -8.32 4.93 -8.91
N ASP A 129 -8.90 6.08 -9.27
CA ASP A 129 -8.28 7.39 -9.05
C ASP A 129 -8.18 7.70 -7.56
N ALA A 130 -9.27 7.48 -6.81
CA ALA A 130 -9.29 7.66 -5.36
C ALA A 130 -8.24 6.80 -4.62
N ARG A 131 -7.91 5.63 -5.16
CA ARG A 131 -6.88 4.75 -4.61
C ARG A 131 -5.52 4.89 -5.27
N ALA A 132 -5.39 5.73 -6.29
CA ALA A 132 -4.19 5.88 -7.11
C ALA A 132 -3.71 4.52 -7.68
N TRP A 133 -4.65 3.65 -8.09
CA TRP A 133 -4.34 2.37 -8.68
C TRP A 133 -4.17 2.50 -10.19
N THR A 134 -3.16 1.81 -10.71
CA THR A 134 -2.88 1.75 -12.14
C THR A 134 -3.20 0.37 -12.71
N ILE A 135 -3.67 0.34 -13.96
CA ILE A 135 -3.92 -0.89 -14.70
C ILE A 135 -2.59 -1.39 -15.27
N ALA A 136 -2.24 -2.63 -15.00
CA ALA A 136 -1.02 -3.26 -15.50
C ALA A 136 -1.20 -3.82 -16.93
N SER A 137 -2.39 -4.34 -17.25
CA SER A 137 -2.73 -4.91 -18.55
C SER A 137 -4.23 -4.74 -18.82
N GLY A 138 -4.60 -4.51 -20.06
CA GLY A 138 -6.00 -4.24 -20.45
C GLY A 138 -6.39 -2.78 -20.30
N ALA A 139 -7.68 -2.54 -20.08
CA ALA A 139 -8.26 -1.20 -19.93
C ALA A 139 -9.16 -1.13 -18.69
N ALA A 140 -9.26 0.05 -18.09
CA ALA A 140 -10.26 0.34 -17.08
C ALA A 140 -11.65 0.40 -17.71
N PHE A 141 -12.68 0.10 -16.94
CA PHE A 141 -14.05 0.37 -17.31
C PHE A 141 -14.36 1.86 -17.08
N GLY A 142 -15.27 2.39 -17.88
CA GLY A 142 -15.68 3.80 -17.83
C GLY A 142 -17.14 3.97 -17.45
N ASP A 143 -17.60 5.23 -17.36
CA ASP A 143 -18.99 5.59 -17.08
C ASP A 143 -20.00 5.00 -18.05
N SER A 144 -19.60 4.81 -19.33
CA SER A 144 -20.42 4.14 -20.33
C SER A 144 -20.73 2.70 -19.93
N ASP A 145 -19.74 1.98 -19.40
CA ASP A 145 -19.90 0.60 -18.96
C ASP A 145 -20.80 0.50 -17.72
N VAL A 146 -20.64 1.44 -16.81
CA VAL A 146 -21.51 1.53 -15.61
C VAL A 146 -22.95 1.81 -16.01
N ARG A 147 -23.21 2.80 -16.90
CA ARG A 147 -24.56 3.15 -17.35
C ARG A 147 -25.24 2.06 -18.17
N SER A 148 -24.47 1.35 -18.99
CA SER A 148 -25.00 0.23 -19.80
C SER A 148 -25.02 -1.09 -19.07
N ALA A 149 -24.57 -1.12 -17.80
CA ALA A 149 -24.40 -2.34 -17.01
C ALA A 149 -23.62 -3.43 -17.76
N THR A 150 -22.56 -3.03 -18.47
CA THR A 150 -21.67 -3.93 -19.18
C THR A 150 -20.97 -4.86 -18.17
N ARG A 151 -20.88 -6.14 -18.51
CA ARG A 151 -20.23 -7.14 -17.65
C ARG A 151 -18.72 -7.08 -17.82
N VAL A 152 -18.10 -6.18 -17.09
CA VAL A 152 -16.64 -6.01 -17.06
C VAL A 152 -16.13 -6.15 -15.62
N ALA A 153 -14.91 -6.64 -15.48
CA ALA A 153 -14.25 -6.77 -14.18
C ALA A 153 -12.76 -6.50 -14.29
N LEU A 154 -12.21 -5.90 -13.26
CA LEU A 154 -10.77 -5.76 -13.06
C LEU A 154 -10.32 -6.82 -12.05
N LEU A 155 -9.31 -7.59 -12.41
CA LEU A 155 -8.78 -8.64 -11.57
C LEU A 155 -7.54 -8.17 -10.82
N GLY A 156 -7.52 -8.35 -9.50
CA GLY A 156 -6.30 -8.19 -8.74
C GLY A 156 -5.27 -9.25 -9.13
N LYS A 157 -3.99 -8.90 -9.10
CA LYS A 157 -2.87 -9.77 -9.52
C LYS A 157 -2.94 -11.17 -8.90
N THR A 158 -3.19 -11.27 -7.60
CA THR A 158 -3.30 -12.56 -6.90
C THR A 158 -4.46 -13.40 -7.43
N THR A 159 -5.61 -12.77 -7.69
CA THR A 159 -6.79 -13.45 -8.23
C THR A 159 -6.54 -13.94 -9.66
N ALA A 160 -5.92 -13.11 -10.50
CA ALA A 160 -5.54 -13.47 -11.85
C ALA A 160 -4.60 -14.69 -11.85
N GLN A 161 -3.55 -14.67 -11.05
CA GLN A 161 -2.60 -15.78 -10.93
C GLN A 161 -3.24 -17.09 -10.45
N ASN A 162 -4.17 -17.01 -9.48
CA ASN A 162 -4.82 -18.23 -8.95
C ASN A 162 -5.89 -18.82 -9.87
N LEU A 163 -6.52 -18.02 -10.74
CA LEU A 163 -7.54 -18.48 -11.66
C LEU A 163 -6.96 -18.84 -13.04
N PHE A 164 -6.04 -18.05 -13.54
CA PHE A 164 -5.53 -18.16 -14.92
C PHE A 164 -4.10 -18.68 -15.00
N GLY A 165 -3.34 -18.71 -13.86
CA GLY A 165 -1.94 -19.09 -13.87
C GLY A 165 -1.11 -18.13 -14.73
N ASP A 166 -0.48 -18.66 -15.77
CA ASP A 166 0.32 -17.90 -16.74
C ASP A 166 -0.48 -17.43 -17.97
N GLU A 167 -1.79 -17.78 -18.04
CA GLU A 167 -2.65 -17.35 -19.15
C GLU A 167 -3.09 -15.90 -18.96
N ASP A 168 -3.13 -15.12 -20.05
CA ASP A 168 -3.62 -13.74 -20.02
C ASP A 168 -5.13 -13.71 -19.74
N PRO A 169 -5.59 -13.09 -18.65
CA PRO A 169 -7.00 -13.01 -18.30
C PRO A 169 -7.77 -11.96 -19.13
N VAL A 170 -7.09 -11.08 -19.88
CA VAL A 170 -7.74 -9.98 -20.62
C VAL A 170 -8.64 -10.54 -21.73
N GLY A 171 -9.90 -10.10 -21.76
CA GLY A 171 -10.90 -10.52 -22.75
C GLY A 171 -11.52 -11.90 -22.51
N LYS A 172 -11.22 -12.55 -21.40
CA LYS A 172 -11.88 -13.81 -21.00
C LYS A 172 -13.21 -13.54 -20.30
N THR A 173 -14.11 -14.51 -20.37
CA THR A 173 -15.47 -14.46 -19.79
C THR A 173 -15.74 -15.66 -18.90
#